data_9810525e0e68a04d9cca2651a3679b10
#
_entry.id   9810525e0e68a04d9cca2651a3679b10
#
_cell.length_a   1.000
_cell.length_b   1.000
_cell.length_c   1.000
_cell.angle_alpha   90.00
_cell.angle_beta   90.00
_cell.angle_gamma   90.00
#
_symmetry.space_group_name_H-M   'P 1'
#
loop_
_entity.id
_entity.type
_entity.pdbx_description
1 polymer ?
#
loop_
_entity_poly.entity_id
_entity_poly.type
_entity_poly.pdbx_seq_one_letter_code
_entity_poly.pdbx_strand_id
1 'polypeptide(L)'
;MKSLVLSAAMLLASSGAFACSNLIVGKKASVDGSVMVSYNADDYGMFGHLCHYPAGTHPKGTMRQIYDWDSGVYHGEIEEAPVTYNVIGNINEFQLSIGETTYGGREEMVDSTGILDYGSLIYVTLQRAKTAREAISVMTSLVEKYGYNSEGETFSICDPNEAWIMEMQGTGAGSKGVVWVAMRIPDDAICAHANQSRIGKFNMKDKKNVLYSKNVISYARKMGWFNGKDADFSWKNTYAFPDFSGRRFCDARVWSFFNHYADDFDRYLPWALGKDKDAEDMPLWIVPNRKLSVADVENGMRDHYEGTALALDTTSIGGGIYEMPYRPTPLTFTVDGKQYFNERPISTQQTAFTFVSQLRSWLPREIGGVLWFGNDDANMVAYTPVYCGNTVQPACYNTKGADAVTFSSDNAFWLCNMVSNMVYPRYSQLFPELKAVRDSLETSYFANQTSIEKQAADLYQTDKAAALKLLNNYSNTKADEMLASWKHLATRIIVKYNDMAVKKEKDGKLLQSVTRPGYPASFGRKLVKETGDWYAVPVEKK
;
A
#
# COMPACT_ATOMS: atom_id res chain seq x y z
N MET A 1 9.93 -44.88 33.82
CA MET A 1 10.43 -43.91 32.87
C MET A 1 9.29 -43.53 31.95
N LYS A 2 8.63 -42.39 32.20
CA LYS A 2 7.56 -41.87 31.34
C LYS A 2 8.19 -40.77 30.50
N SER A 3 8.32 -41.01 29.18
CA SER A 3 8.74 -40.00 28.21
C SER A 3 7.66 -38.91 28.10
N LEU A 4 7.96 -37.72 28.56
CA LEU A 4 7.22 -36.52 28.21
C LEU A 4 7.52 -36.19 26.73
N VAL A 5 6.56 -36.39 25.86
CA VAL A 5 6.57 -35.77 24.52
C VAL A 5 6.15 -34.34 24.72
N LEU A 6 7.11 -33.42 24.70
CA LEU A 6 6.85 -31.98 24.59
C LEU A 6 6.41 -31.70 23.15
N SER A 7 5.11 -31.61 22.92
CA SER A 7 4.60 -31.02 21.70
C SER A 7 4.91 -29.53 21.76
N ALA A 8 5.93 -29.09 21.02
CA ALA A 8 6.13 -27.67 20.73
C ALA A 8 4.97 -27.21 19.84
N ALA A 9 3.97 -26.64 20.47
CA ALA A 9 3.02 -25.76 19.77
C ALA A 9 3.85 -24.54 19.31
N MET A 10 4.24 -24.49 18.03
CA MET A 10 4.63 -23.25 17.41
C MET A 10 3.41 -22.32 17.52
N LEU A 11 3.42 -21.45 18.51
CA LEU A 11 2.69 -20.20 18.45
C LEU A 11 3.26 -19.46 17.23
N LEU A 12 2.51 -19.46 16.13
CA LEU A 12 2.59 -18.39 15.18
C LEU A 12 2.16 -17.15 15.97
N ALA A 13 3.10 -16.48 16.60
CA ALA A 13 2.93 -15.13 17.05
C ALA A 13 2.50 -14.37 15.80
N SER A 14 1.24 -13.93 15.77
CA SER A 14 0.82 -12.88 14.87
C SER A 14 1.64 -11.66 15.29
N SER A 15 2.83 -11.49 14.71
CA SER A 15 3.45 -10.17 14.59
C SER A 15 2.33 -9.26 14.14
N GLY A 16 2.10 -8.15 14.82
CA GLY A 16 1.08 -7.18 14.44
C GLY A 16 1.23 -6.96 12.94
N ALA A 17 0.20 -7.31 12.18
CA ALA A 17 0.33 -7.45 10.75
C ALA A 17 0.37 -6.06 10.11
N PHE A 18 1.53 -5.42 10.13
CA PHE A 18 1.86 -4.41 9.14
C PHE A 18 1.76 -5.08 7.78
N ALA A 19 0.90 -4.57 6.96
CA ALA A 19 0.54 -5.35 5.80
C ALA A 19 0.30 -4.46 4.59
N CYS A 20 1.36 -3.88 4.07
CA CYS A 20 1.42 -2.93 2.98
C CYS A 20 1.45 -3.62 1.60
N SER A 21 1.12 -2.90 0.54
CA SER A 21 1.27 -3.35 -0.85
C SER A 21 1.84 -2.23 -1.71
N ASN A 22 2.80 -2.56 -2.57
CA ASN A 22 3.43 -1.63 -3.51
C ASN A 22 3.43 -2.20 -4.92
N LEU A 23 3.06 -1.36 -5.90
CA LEU A 23 3.15 -1.63 -7.32
C LEU A 23 4.06 -0.59 -7.96
N ILE A 24 4.94 -1.02 -8.86
CA ILE A 24 5.92 -0.16 -9.52
C ILE A 24 5.80 -0.34 -11.03
N VAL A 25 5.78 0.76 -11.79
CA VAL A 25 5.67 0.74 -13.25
C VAL A 25 6.84 1.54 -13.84
N GLY A 26 7.66 0.87 -14.64
CA GLY A 26 8.75 1.51 -15.38
C GLY A 26 8.24 2.44 -16.48
N LYS A 27 9.02 3.46 -16.84
CA LYS A 27 8.58 4.53 -17.76
C LYS A 27 8.17 4.07 -19.16
N LYS A 28 8.65 2.93 -19.64
CA LYS A 28 8.25 2.35 -20.93
C LYS A 28 7.05 1.38 -20.80
N ALA A 29 6.75 0.94 -19.58
CA ALA A 29 5.57 0.16 -19.25
C ALA A 29 4.35 1.04 -18.98
N SER A 30 4.49 2.35 -18.83
CA SER A 30 3.39 3.31 -18.69
C SER A 30 2.92 3.88 -20.03
N VAL A 31 1.66 4.32 -20.08
CA VAL A 31 1.05 4.86 -21.33
C VAL A 31 1.62 6.21 -21.73
N ASP A 32 2.04 7.04 -20.76
CA ASP A 32 2.51 8.41 -20.96
C ASP A 32 4.03 8.55 -20.82
N GLY A 33 4.75 7.51 -20.43
CA GLY A 33 6.19 7.55 -20.19
C GLY A 33 6.60 7.94 -18.77
N SER A 34 5.65 8.12 -17.85
CA SER A 34 5.93 8.34 -16.43
C SER A 34 6.47 7.08 -15.75
N VAL A 35 7.28 7.24 -14.71
CA VAL A 35 7.49 6.20 -13.70
C VAL A 35 6.36 6.31 -12.69
N MET A 36 5.78 5.17 -12.28
CA MET A 36 4.75 5.16 -11.25
C MET A 36 5.11 4.22 -10.11
N VAL A 37 4.74 4.61 -8.89
CA VAL A 37 4.85 3.79 -7.69
C VAL A 37 3.60 4.00 -6.82
N SER A 38 3.06 2.92 -6.29
CA SER A 38 1.90 2.98 -5.39
C SER A 38 2.21 2.41 -4.02
N TYR A 39 1.36 2.73 -3.05
CA TYR A 39 1.46 2.21 -1.70
C TYR A 39 0.09 2.19 -1.02
N ASN A 40 -0.28 1.06 -0.42
CA ASN A 40 -1.29 0.97 0.63
C ASN A 40 -0.56 0.79 1.95
N ALA A 41 -0.75 1.73 2.87
CA ALA A 41 -0.23 1.65 4.23
C ALA A 41 -1.28 1.00 5.13
N ASP A 42 -1.06 -0.24 5.48
CA ASP A 42 -2.09 -1.08 6.11
C ASP A 42 -1.72 -1.43 7.56
N ASP A 43 -2.38 -0.77 8.50
CA ASP A 43 -2.34 -1.10 9.92
C ASP A 43 -3.61 -0.62 10.63
N TYR A 44 -4.22 -1.48 11.45
CA TYR A 44 -5.43 -1.15 12.21
C TYR A 44 -5.25 -0.05 13.25
N GLY A 45 -4.04 0.21 13.71
CA GLY A 45 -3.70 1.27 14.67
C GLY A 45 -3.40 2.61 14.03
N MET A 46 -3.14 2.65 12.73
CA MET A 46 -2.64 3.83 12.04
C MET A 46 -3.76 4.83 11.70
N PHE A 47 -3.51 6.10 12.01
CA PHE A 47 -4.32 7.22 11.56
C PHE A 47 -3.78 7.77 10.24
N GLY A 48 -4.55 7.62 9.16
CA GLY A 48 -4.15 8.09 7.83
C GLY A 48 -4.14 9.61 7.73
N HIS A 49 -3.02 10.18 7.34
CA HIS A 49 -2.88 11.61 7.05
C HIS A 49 -1.80 11.85 6.00
N LEU A 50 -1.80 13.02 5.40
CA LEU A 50 -0.80 13.45 4.43
C LEU A 50 0.28 14.24 5.17
N CYS A 51 1.47 13.68 5.33
CA CYS A 51 2.58 14.37 5.96
C CYS A 51 3.08 15.54 5.12
N HIS A 52 3.57 16.61 5.76
CA HIS A 52 4.24 17.70 5.08
C HIS A 52 5.47 18.16 5.87
N TYR A 53 6.62 18.15 5.21
CA TYR A 53 7.89 18.64 5.74
C TYR A 53 8.40 19.76 4.81
N PRO A 54 8.30 21.04 5.24
CA PRO A 54 8.75 22.16 4.42
C PRO A 54 10.25 22.11 4.12
N ALA A 55 10.64 22.64 2.97
CA ALA A 55 12.04 22.90 2.68
C ALA A 55 12.66 23.87 3.70
N GLY A 56 13.93 23.67 4.03
CA GLY A 56 14.60 24.50 5.02
C GLY A 56 16.12 24.57 4.84
N THR A 57 16.73 25.52 5.55
CA THR A 57 18.18 25.63 5.73
C THR A 57 18.49 25.59 7.22
N HIS A 58 19.49 24.82 7.59
CA HIS A 58 19.80 24.53 8.98
C HIS A 58 21.26 24.89 9.31
N PRO A 59 21.55 25.55 10.43
CA PRO A 59 22.91 25.79 10.90
C PRO A 59 23.68 24.48 11.06
N LYS A 60 25.00 24.54 10.86
CA LYS A 60 25.89 23.40 11.11
C LYS A 60 25.76 22.91 12.56
N GLY A 61 25.58 21.61 12.74
CA GLY A 61 25.43 20.96 14.04
C GLY A 61 24.00 20.97 14.58
N THR A 62 23.01 21.41 13.79
CA THR A 62 21.59 21.21 14.13
C THR A 62 21.32 19.72 14.26
N MET A 63 20.63 19.32 15.34
CA MET A 63 20.19 17.94 15.56
C MET A 63 18.69 17.82 15.29
N ARG A 64 18.31 16.71 14.67
CA ARG A 64 16.92 16.32 14.40
C ARG A 64 16.54 15.18 15.33
N GLN A 65 15.48 15.35 16.09
CA GLN A 65 14.89 14.29 16.90
C GLN A 65 14.18 13.27 16.00
N ILE A 66 14.39 12.00 16.30
CA ILE A 66 13.75 10.88 15.61
C ILE A 66 12.79 10.20 16.59
N TYR A 67 11.57 10.06 16.14
CA TYR A 67 10.51 9.32 16.79
C TYR A 67 10.12 8.16 15.88
N ASP A 68 9.89 7.01 16.47
CA ASP A 68 9.38 5.84 15.76
C ASP A 68 8.08 6.19 15.02
N TRP A 69 8.01 5.82 13.76
CA TRP A 69 6.92 6.20 12.88
C TRP A 69 5.55 5.69 13.35
N ASP A 70 5.51 4.47 13.85
CA ASP A 70 4.26 3.80 14.24
C ASP A 70 3.84 4.14 15.67
N SER A 71 4.77 4.08 16.60
CA SER A 71 4.50 4.24 18.04
C SER A 71 4.68 5.66 18.56
N GLY A 72 5.40 6.52 17.84
CA GLY A 72 5.79 7.85 18.29
C GLY A 72 6.81 7.85 19.44
N VAL A 73 7.46 6.73 19.74
CA VAL A 73 8.48 6.63 20.78
C VAL A 73 9.76 7.31 20.31
N TYR A 74 10.37 8.11 21.19
CA TYR A 74 11.64 8.78 20.90
C TYR A 74 12.80 7.78 20.85
N HIS A 75 13.55 7.79 19.73
CA HIS A 75 14.69 6.89 19.49
C HIS A 75 16.05 7.57 19.58
N GLY A 76 16.12 8.89 19.52
CA GLY A 76 17.40 9.61 19.56
C GLY A 76 17.47 10.77 18.58
N GLU A 77 18.68 11.20 18.26
CA GLU A 77 18.92 12.34 17.37
C GLU A 77 19.91 12.00 16.28
N ILE A 78 19.69 12.57 15.09
CA ILE A 78 20.63 12.54 13.98
C ILE A 78 21.05 13.96 13.59
N GLU A 79 22.20 14.12 12.97
CA GLU A 79 22.63 15.41 12.41
C GLU A 79 21.69 15.82 11.26
N GLU A 80 21.14 17.04 11.35
CA GLU A 80 20.30 17.56 10.29
C GLU A 80 21.12 17.95 9.06
N ALA A 81 20.54 17.79 7.87
CA ALA A 81 21.18 18.23 6.63
C ALA A 81 21.20 19.77 6.57
N PRO A 82 22.27 20.40 6.03
CA PRO A 82 22.33 21.87 5.90
C PRO A 82 21.17 22.45 5.07
N VAL A 83 20.65 21.66 4.13
CA VAL A 83 19.48 22.00 3.30
C VAL A 83 18.58 20.79 3.27
N THR A 84 17.29 21.01 3.56
CA THR A 84 16.23 19.98 3.43
C THR A 84 15.26 20.39 2.35
N TYR A 85 14.72 19.39 1.62
CA TYR A 85 13.77 19.60 0.53
C TYR A 85 12.33 19.53 1.02
N ASN A 86 11.42 20.19 0.28
CA ASN A 86 10.00 20.08 0.52
C ASN A 86 9.50 18.64 0.23
N VAL A 87 8.78 18.07 1.18
CA VAL A 87 8.18 16.73 1.07
C VAL A 87 6.70 16.84 1.37
N ILE A 88 5.86 16.24 0.54
CA ILE A 88 4.43 16.12 0.77
C ILE A 88 3.98 14.67 0.57
N GLY A 89 3.49 14.04 1.64
CA GLY A 89 3.31 12.59 1.65
C GLY A 89 4.63 11.88 1.34
N ASN A 90 4.58 10.89 0.48
CA ASN A 90 5.73 10.06 0.11
C ASN A 90 6.49 10.55 -1.15
N ILE A 91 6.37 11.84 -1.47
CA ILE A 91 7.05 12.45 -2.63
C ILE A 91 7.70 13.79 -2.24
N ASN A 92 8.86 14.11 -2.83
CA ASN A 92 9.51 15.40 -2.65
C ASN A 92 9.43 16.29 -3.89
N GLU A 93 9.86 17.55 -3.77
CA GLU A 93 9.85 18.56 -4.84
C GLU A 93 10.72 18.20 -6.07
N PHE A 94 11.54 17.16 -6.00
CA PHE A 94 12.33 16.62 -7.09
C PHE A 94 11.66 15.42 -7.78
N GLN A 95 10.42 15.08 -7.38
CA GLN A 95 9.70 13.90 -7.85
C GLN A 95 10.34 12.58 -7.41
N LEU A 96 11.15 12.59 -6.36
CA LEU A 96 11.57 11.36 -5.71
C LEU A 96 10.42 10.85 -4.84
N SER A 97 9.99 9.61 -5.06
CA SER A 97 8.93 8.96 -4.29
C SER A 97 9.42 7.64 -3.70
N ILE A 98 9.06 7.39 -2.44
CA ILE A 98 9.45 6.18 -1.71
C ILE A 98 8.22 5.56 -1.06
N GLY A 99 7.96 4.29 -1.36
CA GLY A 99 7.00 3.43 -0.66
C GLY A 99 7.73 2.25 -0.04
N GLU A 100 7.02 1.44 0.76
CA GLU A 100 7.63 0.30 1.45
C GLU A 100 6.66 -0.86 1.71
N THR A 101 7.22 -2.01 2.12
CA THR A 101 6.50 -3.11 2.79
C THR A 101 7.44 -3.84 3.73
N THR A 102 7.05 -3.96 4.99
CA THR A 102 7.77 -4.79 5.98
C THR A 102 7.58 -6.27 5.69
N TYR A 103 8.66 -7.05 5.62
CA TYR A 103 8.59 -8.51 5.36
C TYR A 103 9.05 -9.37 6.56
N GLY A 104 9.29 -8.78 7.72
CA GLY A 104 9.80 -9.49 8.89
C GLY A 104 11.25 -9.94 8.70
N GLY A 105 11.47 -11.09 8.08
CA GLY A 105 12.79 -11.67 7.88
C GLY A 105 13.24 -12.47 9.10
N ARG A 106 14.51 -12.35 9.49
CA ARG A 106 15.07 -13.02 10.66
C ARG A 106 14.98 -12.13 11.90
N GLU A 107 14.24 -12.55 12.92
CA GLU A 107 14.06 -11.80 14.17
C GLU A 107 15.39 -11.44 14.84
N GLU A 108 16.38 -12.34 14.82
CA GLU A 108 17.71 -12.11 15.37
C GLU A 108 18.51 -11.00 14.68
N MET A 109 18.03 -10.48 13.55
CA MET A 109 18.67 -9.38 12.84
C MET A 109 18.13 -7.99 13.22
N VAL A 110 17.04 -7.91 13.97
CA VAL A 110 16.48 -6.64 14.45
C VAL A 110 17.44 -5.99 15.43
N ASP A 111 17.72 -4.69 15.24
CA ASP A 111 18.54 -3.89 16.17
C ASP A 111 17.68 -2.82 16.83
N SER A 112 17.06 -3.15 17.95
CA SER A 112 16.25 -2.22 18.76
C SER A 112 17.03 -1.03 19.35
N THR A 113 18.34 -0.96 19.17
CA THR A 113 19.19 0.15 19.58
C THR A 113 19.49 1.14 18.46
N GLY A 114 19.05 0.83 17.26
CA GLY A 114 19.11 1.74 16.10
C GLY A 114 18.23 2.97 16.32
N ILE A 115 18.59 4.08 15.67
CA ILE A 115 17.86 5.35 15.80
C ILE A 115 16.77 5.48 14.72
N LEU A 116 17.02 4.93 13.53
CA LEU A 116 16.12 5.10 12.38
C LEU A 116 15.27 3.84 12.17
N ASP A 117 13.97 4.01 12.29
CA ASP A 117 12.98 3.05 11.78
C ASP A 117 12.74 3.25 10.28
N TYR A 118 11.95 2.37 9.66
CA TYR A 118 11.67 2.43 8.22
C TYR A 118 10.99 3.74 7.78
N GLY A 119 10.00 4.21 8.53
CA GLY A 119 9.22 5.40 8.21
C GLY A 119 10.04 6.68 8.38
N SER A 120 10.74 6.84 9.50
CA SER A 120 11.69 7.94 9.71
C SER A 120 12.76 7.97 8.64
N LEU A 121 13.29 6.80 8.23
CA LEU A 121 14.29 6.69 7.18
C LEU A 121 13.75 7.19 5.82
N ILE A 122 12.49 6.88 5.46
CA ILE A 122 11.84 7.37 4.24
C ILE A 122 11.81 8.91 4.23
N TYR A 123 11.23 9.53 5.27
CA TYR A 123 11.02 10.98 5.27
C TYR A 123 12.32 11.78 5.40
N VAL A 124 13.28 11.29 6.19
CA VAL A 124 14.61 11.88 6.26
C VAL A 124 15.34 11.81 4.92
N THR A 125 15.18 10.70 4.20
CA THR A 125 15.78 10.52 2.87
C THR A 125 15.13 11.43 1.82
N LEU A 126 13.80 11.51 1.79
CA LEU A 126 13.07 12.40 0.88
C LEU A 126 13.47 13.88 1.07
N GLN A 127 13.79 14.28 2.28
CA GLN A 127 14.29 15.64 2.57
C GLN A 127 15.76 15.87 2.14
N ARG A 128 16.52 14.83 1.75
CA ARG A 128 17.98 14.91 1.52
C ARG A 128 18.42 14.44 0.13
N ALA A 129 17.57 13.73 -0.60
CA ALA A 129 17.91 13.14 -1.89
C ALA A 129 17.04 13.71 -3.03
N LYS A 130 17.60 13.77 -4.24
CA LYS A 130 16.93 14.27 -5.45
C LYS A 130 16.60 13.16 -6.44
N THR A 131 17.33 12.06 -6.40
CA THR A 131 17.19 10.94 -7.33
C THR A 131 17.12 9.61 -6.58
N ALA A 132 16.60 8.58 -7.23
CA ALA A 132 16.52 7.24 -6.63
C ALA A 132 17.91 6.70 -6.21
N ARG A 133 18.94 6.92 -7.00
CA ARG A 133 20.31 6.50 -6.64
C ARG A 133 20.87 7.27 -5.45
N GLU A 134 20.63 8.58 -5.40
CA GLU A 134 21.02 9.40 -4.26
C GLU A 134 20.26 8.96 -3.00
N ALA A 135 18.97 8.64 -3.11
CA ALA A 135 18.17 8.11 -2.02
C ALA A 135 18.76 6.81 -1.45
N ILE A 136 19.10 5.83 -2.29
CA ILE A 136 19.76 4.59 -1.85
C ILE A 136 21.06 4.89 -1.09
N SER A 137 21.87 5.84 -1.59
CA SER A 137 23.11 6.23 -0.92
C SER A 137 22.88 6.93 0.42
N VAL A 138 21.87 7.81 0.50
CA VAL A 138 21.50 8.52 1.74
C VAL A 138 20.96 7.52 2.76
N MET A 139 20.01 6.66 2.39
CA MET A 139 19.43 5.65 3.27
C MET A 139 20.51 4.76 3.89
N THR A 140 21.35 4.18 3.05
CA THR A 140 22.39 3.24 3.50
C THR A 140 23.45 3.92 4.38
N SER A 141 23.86 5.15 4.04
CA SER A 141 24.79 5.92 4.86
C SER A 141 24.22 6.32 6.23
N LEU A 142 22.94 6.65 6.27
CA LEU A 142 22.25 7.01 7.50
C LEU A 142 22.16 5.81 8.46
N VAL A 143 21.72 4.65 7.97
CA VAL A 143 21.59 3.46 8.81
C VAL A 143 22.93 2.87 9.22
N GLU A 144 23.98 2.98 8.38
CA GLU A 144 25.35 2.61 8.77
C GLU A 144 25.88 3.51 9.91
N LYS A 145 25.49 4.80 9.95
CA LYS A 145 25.95 5.75 10.97
C LYS A 145 25.12 5.65 12.26
N TYR A 146 23.79 5.52 12.15
CA TYR A 146 22.87 5.70 13.27
C TYR A 146 22.15 4.41 13.69
N GLY A 147 22.28 3.32 12.94
CA GLY A 147 21.58 2.05 13.14
C GLY A 147 20.17 2.04 12.57
N TYR A 148 19.68 0.84 12.29
CA TYR A 148 18.36 0.58 11.71
C TYR A 148 17.50 -0.21 12.70
N ASN A 149 16.41 0.39 13.16
CA ASN A 149 15.51 -0.16 14.19
C ASN A 149 14.17 -0.54 13.56
N SER A 150 14.19 -1.53 12.69
CA SER A 150 12.99 -2.17 12.14
C SER A 150 13.29 -3.61 11.76
N GLU A 151 12.25 -4.36 11.44
CA GLU A 151 12.34 -5.66 10.81
C GLU A 151 12.93 -5.57 9.39
N GLY A 152 12.85 -6.64 8.62
CA GLY A 152 13.24 -6.62 7.22
C GLY A 152 12.28 -5.76 6.38
N GLU A 153 12.82 -4.93 5.49
CA GLU A 153 12.06 -3.94 4.73
C GLU A 153 12.35 -4.00 3.25
N THR A 154 11.29 -3.90 2.45
CA THR A 154 11.38 -3.68 1.00
C THR A 154 10.94 -2.26 0.69
N PHE A 155 11.83 -1.47 0.07
CA PHE A 155 11.56 -0.12 -0.37
C PHE A 155 11.38 -0.06 -1.89
N SER A 156 10.34 0.65 -2.33
CA SER A 156 10.16 1.13 -3.70
C SER A 156 10.75 2.53 -3.78
N ILE A 157 11.81 2.74 -4.55
CA ILE A 157 12.52 4.03 -4.64
C ILE A 157 12.50 4.49 -6.10
N CYS A 158 11.72 5.53 -6.41
CA CYS A 158 11.43 5.94 -7.77
C CYS A 158 11.67 7.44 -7.99
N ASP A 159 12.28 7.77 -9.13
CA ASP A 159 12.33 9.12 -9.66
C ASP A 159 11.81 9.13 -11.12
N PRO A 160 11.69 10.27 -11.82
CA PRO A 160 11.15 10.31 -13.19
C PRO A 160 11.92 9.50 -14.23
N ASN A 161 13.11 8.99 -13.90
CA ASN A 161 14.02 8.32 -14.82
C ASN A 161 14.23 6.84 -14.50
N GLU A 162 14.22 6.48 -13.22
CA GLU A 162 14.53 5.13 -12.75
C GLU A 162 13.60 4.70 -11.63
N ALA A 163 13.30 3.40 -11.59
CA ALA A 163 12.64 2.72 -10.51
C ALA A 163 13.55 1.64 -9.91
N TRP A 164 13.57 1.55 -8.59
CA TRP A 164 14.38 0.59 -7.83
C TRP A 164 13.54 -0.13 -6.79
N ILE A 165 13.84 -1.40 -6.59
CA ILE A 165 13.44 -2.17 -5.42
C ILE A 165 14.68 -2.39 -4.56
N MET A 166 14.59 -2.10 -3.25
CA MET A 166 15.68 -2.27 -2.31
C MET A 166 15.18 -3.05 -1.09
N GLU A 167 15.92 -4.06 -0.69
CA GLU A 167 15.65 -4.83 0.52
C GLU A 167 16.77 -4.65 1.53
N MET A 168 16.40 -4.44 2.80
CA MET A 168 17.32 -4.11 3.88
C MET A 168 16.93 -4.88 5.15
N GLN A 169 17.95 -5.22 5.94
CA GLN A 169 17.77 -5.79 7.27
C GLN A 169 18.96 -5.41 8.17
N GLY A 170 18.72 -5.25 9.48
CA GLY A 170 19.78 -5.04 10.46
C GLY A 170 20.72 -6.24 10.57
N THR A 171 21.73 -6.14 11.42
CA THR A 171 22.68 -7.25 11.70
C THR A 171 22.67 -7.66 13.17
N GLY A 172 21.56 -7.43 13.88
CA GLY A 172 21.31 -7.83 15.24
C GLY A 172 21.57 -6.75 16.30
N ALA A 173 21.02 -6.97 17.45
CA ALA A 173 20.97 -6.02 18.55
C ALA A 173 22.34 -5.40 18.90
N GLY A 174 22.40 -4.08 18.93
CA GLY A 174 23.60 -3.30 19.30
C GLY A 174 24.68 -3.24 18.21
N SER A 175 24.45 -3.86 17.03
CA SER A 175 25.46 -3.90 15.97
C SER A 175 25.57 -2.60 15.19
N LYS A 176 24.49 -1.84 15.09
CA LYS A 176 24.32 -0.68 14.18
C LYS A 176 24.66 -1.01 12.72
N GLY A 177 24.75 -2.29 12.37
CA GLY A 177 25.06 -2.76 11.04
C GLY A 177 23.81 -3.05 10.23
N VAL A 178 23.95 -3.06 8.91
CA VAL A 178 22.92 -3.46 7.97
C VAL A 178 23.47 -4.34 6.86
N VAL A 179 22.61 -5.18 6.31
CA VAL A 179 22.80 -5.82 5.00
C VAL A 179 21.67 -5.34 4.10
N TRP A 180 21.97 -5.12 2.82
CA TRP A 180 20.99 -4.64 1.86
C TRP A 180 21.37 -4.99 0.43
N VAL A 181 20.38 -5.03 -0.43
CA VAL A 181 20.51 -5.15 -1.88
C VAL A 181 19.47 -4.29 -2.57
N ALA A 182 19.84 -3.57 -3.62
CA ALA A 182 18.94 -2.79 -4.45
C ALA A 182 19.08 -3.18 -5.92
N MET A 183 17.98 -3.35 -6.61
CA MET A 183 17.94 -3.71 -8.03
C MET A 183 17.11 -2.69 -8.80
N ARG A 184 17.70 -2.20 -9.92
CA ARG A 184 16.99 -1.31 -10.84
C ARG A 184 15.98 -2.13 -11.64
N ILE A 185 14.73 -1.70 -11.62
CA ILE A 185 13.66 -2.30 -12.40
C ILE A 185 13.84 -1.87 -13.87
N PRO A 186 13.76 -2.79 -14.86
CA PRO A 186 13.79 -2.43 -16.27
C PRO A 186 12.72 -1.41 -16.63
N ASP A 187 13.04 -0.49 -17.55
CA ASP A 187 12.11 0.58 -17.94
C ASP A 187 10.78 0.08 -18.51
N ASP A 188 10.78 -1.10 -19.13
CA ASP A 188 9.61 -1.75 -19.75
C ASP A 188 8.90 -2.76 -18.86
N ALA A 189 9.30 -2.85 -17.58
CA ALA A 189 8.76 -3.81 -16.63
C ALA A 189 7.83 -3.17 -15.58
N ILE A 190 6.98 -4.04 -14.99
CA ILE A 190 6.27 -3.79 -13.76
C ILE A 190 6.80 -4.70 -12.66
N CYS A 191 6.81 -4.20 -11.42
CA CYS A 191 7.27 -4.93 -10.23
C CYS A 191 6.27 -4.73 -9.10
N ALA A 192 6.21 -5.67 -8.17
CA ALA A 192 5.37 -5.57 -6.98
C ALA A 192 6.00 -6.27 -5.79
N HIS A 193 5.68 -5.77 -4.60
CA HIS A 193 5.99 -6.44 -3.33
C HIS A 193 4.90 -6.18 -2.29
N ALA A 194 4.75 -7.11 -1.35
CA ALA A 194 3.64 -7.11 -0.42
C ALA A 194 3.98 -7.94 0.83
N ASN A 195 4.83 -7.41 1.71
CA ASN A 195 5.27 -8.02 2.99
C ASN A 195 5.98 -9.39 2.86
N GLN A 196 6.61 -9.63 1.74
CA GLN A 196 7.53 -10.74 1.54
C GLN A 196 8.71 -10.28 0.70
N SER A 197 9.91 -10.68 1.11
CA SER A 197 11.14 -10.43 0.34
C SER A 197 11.01 -11.02 -1.06
N ARG A 198 11.33 -10.22 -2.09
CA ARG A 198 11.18 -10.59 -3.49
C ARG A 198 12.51 -10.85 -4.20
N ILE A 199 13.60 -10.21 -3.75
CA ILE A 199 14.91 -10.30 -4.41
C ILE A 199 15.49 -11.70 -4.17
N GLY A 200 15.66 -12.46 -5.25
CA GLY A 200 16.31 -13.77 -5.25
C GLY A 200 17.83 -13.66 -5.48
N LYS A 201 18.31 -14.36 -6.52
CA LYS A 201 19.70 -14.22 -7.00
C LYS A 201 19.87 -12.92 -7.76
N PHE A 202 21.03 -12.29 -7.64
CA PHE A 202 21.35 -11.06 -8.34
C PHE A 202 22.79 -11.07 -8.88
N ASN A 203 23.02 -10.33 -9.99
CA ASN A 203 24.32 -10.28 -10.63
C ASN A 203 25.21 -9.23 -9.97
N MET A 204 26.09 -9.63 -9.08
CA MET A 204 27.05 -8.76 -8.38
C MET A 204 28.03 -8.01 -9.29
N LYS A 205 28.16 -8.40 -10.57
CA LYS A 205 29.02 -7.72 -11.56
C LYS A 205 28.31 -6.56 -12.25
N ASP A 206 26.98 -6.53 -12.24
CA ASP A 206 26.18 -5.47 -12.84
C ASP A 206 26.07 -4.25 -11.91
N LYS A 207 27.16 -3.48 -11.82
CA LYS A 207 27.23 -2.29 -10.96
C LYS A 207 26.29 -1.15 -11.40
N LYS A 208 25.74 -1.22 -12.61
CA LYS A 208 24.80 -0.24 -13.12
C LYS A 208 23.39 -0.47 -12.55
N ASN A 209 22.97 -1.71 -12.44
CA ASN A 209 21.60 -2.07 -12.11
C ASN A 209 21.48 -2.81 -10.76
N VAL A 210 22.58 -3.13 -10.09
CA VAL A 210 22.62 -3.83 -8.81
C VAL A 210 23.59 -3.15 -7.86
N LEU A 211 23.05 -2.69 -6.73
CA LEU A 211 23.81 -2.11 -5.62
C LEU A 211 23.59 -3.00 -4.39
N TYR A 212 24.60 -3.13 -3.54
CA TYR A 212 24.50 -4.00 -2.36
C TYR A 212 25.56 -3.65 -1.31
N SER A 213 25.29 -3.98 -0.06
CA SER A 213 26.22 -3.80 1.04
C SER A 213 27.43 -4.75 0.90
N LYS A 214 28.62 -4.25 1.25
CA LYS A 214 29.87 -5.02 1.13
C LYS A 214 29.84 -6.35 1.90
N ASN A 215 29.07 -6.40 2.97
CA ASN A 215 28.95 -7.54 3.88
C ASN A 215 27.77 -8.48 3.55
N VAL A 216 27.02 -8.26 2.47
CA VAL A 216 25.78 -8.99 2.15
C VAL A 216 25.94 -10.53 2.13
N ILE A 217 27.07 -11.05 1.65
CA ILE A 217 27.34 -12.50 1.65
C ILE A 217 28.21 -12.90 2.84
N SER A 218 29.23 -12.10 3.19
CA SER A 218 30.14 -12.45 4.28
C SER A 218 29.44 -12.48 5.63
N TYR A 219 28.43 -11.65 5.85
CA TYR A 219 27.59 -11.71 7.05
C TYR A 219 26.78 -13.02 7.10
N ALA A 220 26.12 -13.41 6.02
CA ALA A 220 25.40 -14.68 5.94
C ALA A 220 26.31 -15.89 6.20
N ARG A 221 27.53 -15.87 5.70
CA ARG A 221 28.53 -16.92 5.98
C ARG A 221 28.96 -16.93 7.45
N LYS A 222 29.21 -15.75 8.02
CA LYS A 222 29.56 -15.62 9.45
C LYS A 222 28.48 -16.23 10.35
N MET A 223 27.22 -16.05 9.97
CA MET A 223 26.06 -16.57 10.71
C MET A 223 25.75 -18.05 10.40
N GLY A 224 26.46 -18.67 9.45
CA GLY A 224 26.22 -20.05 9.04
C GLY A 224 24.98 -20.27 8.17
N TRP A 225 24.37 -19.21 7.66
CA TRP A 225 23.16 -19.28 6.84
C TRP A 225 23.41 -19.55 5.36
N PHE A 226 24.64 -19.34 4.91
CA PHE A 226 25.06 -19.58 3.54
C PHE A 226 26.50 -20.07 3.44
N ASN A 227 26.72 -21.21 2.74
CA ASN A 227 28.03 -21.82 2.54
C ASN A 227 28.35 -22.06 1.06
N GLY A 228 27.50 -21.61 0.14
CA GLY A 228 27.64 -21.81 -1.31
C GLY A 228 28.63 -20.86 -1.98
N LYS A 229 28.72 -20.96 -3.31
CA LYS A 229 29.45 -19.99 -4.14
C LYS A 229 28.67 -18.67 -4.18
N ASP A 230 29.36 -17.52 -4.30
CA ASP A 230 28.72 -16.20 -4.37
C ASP A 230 27.64 -16.11 -5.46
N ALA A 231 27.85 -16.78 -6.61
CA ALA A 231 26.88 -16.82 -7.71
C ALA A 231 25.57 -17.57 -7.36
N ASP A 232 25.57 -18.37 -6.30
CA ASP A 232 24.40 -19.13 -5.84
C ASP A 232 23.66 -18.41 -4.70
N PHE A 233 24.19 -17.28 -4.24
CA PHE A 233 23.56 -16.52 -3.17
C PHE A 233 22.20 -15.98 -3.62
N SER A 234 21.19 -16.22 -2.78
CA SER A 234 19.83 -15.70 -2.95
C SER A 234 19.45 -14.93 -1.70
N TRP A 235 19.14 -13.65 -1.85
CA TRP A 235 18.79 -12.79 -0.72
C TRP A 235 17.61 -13.37 0.07
N LYS A 236 16.43 -13.52 -0.57
CA LYS A 236 15.22 -13.99 0.12
C LYS A 236 15.40 -15.37 0.75
N ASN A 237 16.06 -16.31 0.07
CA ASN A 237 16.26 -17.65 0.61
C ASN A 237 17.23 -17.68 1.80
N THR A 238 18.07 -16.65 1.95
CA THR A 238 19.05 -16.54 3.03
C THR A 238 18.51 -15.74 4.20
N TYR A 239 17.91 -14.58 3.94
CA TYR A 239 17.49 -13.61 4.95
C TYR A 239 16.01 -13.62 5.28
N ALA A 240 15.14 -14.03 4.34
CA ALA A 240 13.69 -13.96 4.49
C ALA A 240 12.95 -15.03 3.67
N PHE A 241 13.23 -16.31 3.98
CA PHE A 241 12.66 -17.43 3.24
C PHE A 241 11.12 -17.39 3.24
N PRO A 242 10.46 -17.45 2.07
CA PRO A 242 9.01 -17.40 1.98
C PRO A 242 8.37 -18.70 2.47
N ASP A 243 7.78 -18.64 3.65
CA ASP A 243 6.97 -19.71 4.22
C ASP A 243 5.54 -19.72 3.65
N PHE A 244 4.63 -20.49 4.24
CA PHE A 244 3.22 -20.50 3.86
C PHE A 244 2.59 -19.12 3.97
N SER A 245 2.84 -18.39 5.04
CA SER A 245 2.28 -17.06 5.28
C SER A 245 2.79 -16.04 4.25
N GLY A 246 4.09 -16.01 4.00
CA GLY A 246 4.71 -15.15 3.00
C GLY A 246 4.22 -15.41 1.58
N ARG A 247 3.92 -16.67 1.23
CA ARG A 247 3.34 -17.02 -0.07
C ARG A 247 1.85 -16.66 -0.13
N ARG A 248 1.06 -17.10 0.88
CA ARG A 248 -0.40 -17.03 0.82
C ARG A 248 -0.96 -15.66 1.10
N PHE A 249 -0.43 -14.95 2.08
CA PHE A 249 -0.94 -13.62 2.47
C PHE A 249 -0.18 -12.47 1.80
N CYS A 250 1.02 -12.74 1.27
CA CYS A 250 1.90 -11.72 0.72
C CYS A 250 2.08 -11.90 -0.79
N ASP A 251 2.79 -12.92 -1.23
CA ASP A 251 3.05 -13.15 -2.67
C ASP A 251 1.79 -13.38 -3.51
N ALA A 252 0.69 -13.84 -2.92
CA ALA A 252 -0.60 -13.95 -3.60
C ALA A 252 -1.10 -12.59 -4.12
N ARG A 253 -0.82 -11.48 -3.41
CA ARG A 253 -1.13 -10.12 -3.86
C ARG A 253 -0.29 -9.71 -5.06
N VAL A 254 0.99 -10.08 -5.07
CA VAL A 254 1.88 -9.89 -6.21
C VAL A 254 1.43 -10.72 -7.42
N TRP A 255 1.03 -11.98 -7.17
CA TRP A 255 0.47 -12.85 -8.21
C TRP A 255 -0.76 -12.22 -8.85
N SER A 256 -1.71 -11.72 -8.05
CA SER A 256 -2.92 -11.09 -8.56
C SER A 256 -2.60 -9.90 -9.45
N PHE A 257 -1.72 -8.99 -9.01
CA PHE A 257 -1.33 -7.85 -9.81
C PHE A 257 -0.68 -8.25 -11.13
N PHE A 258 0.27 -9.17 -11.11
CA PHE A 258 0.92 -9.63 -12.34
C PHE A 258 -0.04 -10.38 -13.27
N ASN A 259 -0.97 -11.15 -12.71
CA ASN A 259 -1.96 -11.90 -13.48
C ASN A 259 -2.90 -11.01 -14.31
N HIS A 260 -3.16 -9.77 -13.86
CA HIS A 260 -3.93 -8.80 -14.65
C HIS A 260 -3.19 -8.28 -15.89
N TYR A 261 -1.85 -8.41 -15.95
CA TYR A 261 -1.02 -7.79 -16.98
C TYR A 261 -0.06 -8.76 -17.67
N ALA A 262 -0.20 -10.04 -17.44
CA ALA A 262 0.60 -11.08 -18.09
C ALA A 262 -0.28 -12.19 -18.65
N ASP A 263 0.09 -12.70 -19.82
CA ASP A 263 -0.53 -13.89 -20.38
C ASP A 263 0.02 -15.13 -19.64
N ASP A 264 -0.82 -16.16 -19.43
CA ASP A 264 -0.45 -17.45 -18.81
C ASP A 264 0.21 -17.37 -17.43
N PHE A 265 -0.11 -16.33 -16.63
CA PHE A 265 0.47 -16.16 -15.30
C PHE A 265 -0.10 -17.12 -14.24
N ASP A 266 -1.21 -17.77 -14.55
CA ASP A 266 -1.83 -18.81 -13.71
C ASP A 266 -0.88 -19.99 -13.38
N ARG A 267 0.18 -20.20 -14.15
CA ARG A 267 1.21 -21.21 -13.84
C ARG A 267 1.89 -20.97 -12.47
N TYR A 268 1.89 -19.71 -11.99
CA TYR A 268 2.42 -19.35 -10.68
C TYR A 268 1.37 -19.38 -9.54
N LEU A 269 0.11 -19.69 -9.84
CA LEU A 269 -0.93 -19.85 -8.82
C LEU A 269 -0.55 -20.88 -7.74
N PRO A 270 0.08 -22.04 -8.05
CA PRO A 270 0.54 -22.99 -7.03
C PRO A 270 1.49 -22.36 -6.00
N TRP A 271 2.37 -21.42 -6.42
CA TRP A 271 3.21 -20.65 -5.50
C TRP A 271 2.37 -19.76 -4.59
N ALA A 272 1.46 -18.96 -5.16
CA ALA A 272 0.57 -18.06 -4.41
C ALA A 272 -0.39 -18.82 -3.46
N LEU A 273 -0.76 -20.05 -3.79
CA LEU A 273 -1.53 -20.92 -2.89
C LEU A 273 -0.72 -21.37 -1.66
N GLY A 274 0.61 -21.37 -1.72
CA GLY A 274 1.50 -21.65 -0.61
C GLY A 274 1.54 -23.11 -0.13
N LYS A 275 0.76 -24.01 -0.75
CA LYS A 275 0.60 -25.40 -0.30
C LYS A 275 1.61 -26.37 -0.93
N ASP A 276 2.12 -26.03 -2.09
CA ASP A 276 3.14 -26.80 -2.80
C ASP A 276 4.50 -26.14 -2.57
N LYS A 277 5.37 -26.84 -1.81
CA LYS A 277 6.73 -26.36 -1.48
C LYS A 277 7.66 -26.31 -2.69
N ASP A 278 7.38 -27.11 -3.72
CA ASP A 278 8.17 -27.25 -4.94
C ASP A 278 7.60 -26.39 -6.10
N ALA A 279 6.55 -25.59 -5.83
CA ALA A 279 5.98 -24.69 -6.81
C ALA A 279 7.02 -23.70 -7.38
N GLU A 280 6.90 -23.41 -8.67
CA GLU A 280 7.74 -22.42 -9.35
C GLU A 280 7.56 -21.05 -8.72
N ASP A 281 8.66 -20.42 -8.32
CA ASP A 281 8.70 -19.08 -7.75
C ASP A 281 8.43 -18.00 -8.82
N MET A 282 7.68 -16.97 -8.45
CA MET A 282 7.37 -15.88 -9.36
C MET A 282 8.60 -15.01 -9.68
N PRO A 283 8.70 -14.49 -10.91
CA PRO A 283 9.74 -13.53 -11.27
C PRO A 283 9.63 -12.25 -10.43
N LEU A 284 10.75 -11.54 -10.25
CA LEU A 284 10.80 -10.28 -9.51
C LEU A 284 9.99 -9.18 -10.21
N TRP A 285 9.99 -9.16 -11.54
CA TRP A 285 9.23 -8.27 -12.41
C TRP A 285 8.79 -9.00 -13.68
N ILE A 286 7.85 -8.42 -14.38
CA ILE A 286 7.38 -8.88 -15.70
C ILE A 286 7.33 -7.72 -16.68
N VAL A 287 7.42 -8.01 -17.97
CA VAL A 287 7.03 -7.07 -19.03
C VAL A 287 5.52 -7.23 -19.24
N PRO A 288 4.72 -6.19 -19.00
CA PRO A 288 3.28 -6.32 -19.10
C PRO A 288 2.82 -6.47 -20.57
N ASN A 289 1.70 -7.16 -20.77
CA ASN A 289 1.09 -7.36 -22.10
C ASN A 289 0.46 -6.08 -22.68
N ARG A 290 0.27 -5.05 -21.87
CA ARG A 290 -0.14 -3.70 -22.26
C ARG A 290 0.47 -2.64 -21.33
N LYS A 291 0.57 -1.41 -21.81
CA LYS A 291 1.01 -0.29 -20.97
C LYS A 291 -0.07 0.09 -19.96
N LEU A 292 0.37 0.52 -18.78
CA LEU A 292 -0.49 0.91 -17.67
C LEU A 292 -0.65 2.43 -17.57
N SER A 293 -1.86 2.87 -17.30
CA SER A 293 -2.20 4.23 -16.88
C SER A 293 -2.18 4.37 -15.35
N VAL A 294 -2.30 5.58 -14.84
CA VAL A 294 -2.50 5.83 -13.39
C VAL A 294 -3.75 5.08 -12.91
N ALA A 295 -4.86 5.17 -13.66
CA ALA A 295 -6.11 4.47 -13.31
C ALA A 295 -5.95 2.95 -13.25
N ASP A 296 -5.07 2.35 -14.07
CA ASP A 296 -4.76 0.92 -13.98
C ASP A 296 -4.05 0.59 -12.66
N VAL A 297 -3.12 1.42 -12.23
CA VAL A 297 -2.41 1.24 -10.95
C VAL A 297 -3.36 1.45 -9.77
N GLU A 298 -4.20 2.49 -9.80
CA GLU A 298 -5.25 2.71 -8.78
C GLU A 298 -6.19 1.51 -8.67
N ASN A 299 -6.62 0.95 -9.81
CA ASN A 299 -7.44 -0.26 -9.82
C ASN A 299 -6.69 -1.49 -9.28
N GLY A 300 -5.38 -1.61 -9.54
CA GLY A 300 -4.54 -2.64 -8.94
C GLY A 300 -4.50 -2.54 -7.40
N MET A 301 -4.50 -1.31 -6.85
CA MET A 301 -4.55 -1.09 -5.40
C MET A 301 -5.93 -1.41 -4.78
N ARG A 302 -6.97 -1.55 -5.60
CA ARG A 302 -8.36 -1.87 -5.22
C ARG A 302 -8.71 -3.36 -5.34
N ASP A 303 -7.77 -4.19 -5.73
CA ASP A 303 -7.99 -5.60 -6.06
C ASP A 303 -8.35 -6.46 -4.84
N HIS A 304 -9.35 -7.37 -5.02
CA HIS A 304 -9.76 -8.39 -4.05
C HIS A 304 -9.75 -9.78 -4.69
N TYR A 305 -8.87 -10.01 -5.67
CA TYR A 305 -8.77 -11.25 -6.43
C TYR A 305 -10.00 -11.54 -7.30
N GLU A 306 -10.76 -10.51 -7.72
CA GLU A 306 -12.00 -10.69 -8.49
C GLU A 306 -11.75 -11.51 -9.76
N GLY A 307 -12.62 -12.48 -10.01
CA GLY A 307 -12.54 -13.36 -11.18
C GLY A 307 -11.47 -14.45 -11.11
N THR A 308 -10.74 -14.58 -10.00
CA THR A 308 -9.70 -15.60 -9.82
C THR A 308 -10.13 -16.71 -8.86
N ALA A 309 -9.29 -17.74 -8.71
CA ALA A 309 -9.48 -18.81 -7.72
C ALA A 309 -9.39 -18.32 -6.26
N LEU A 310 -8.88 -17.11 -6.03
CA LEU A 310 -8.71 -16.49 -4.71
C LEU A 310 -9.86 -15.52 -4.36
N ALA A 311 -10.82 -15.30 -5.26
CA ALA A 311 -11.91 -14.35 -5.08
C ALA A 311 -12.67 -14.55 -3.76
N LEU A 312 -12.91 -13.45 -3.04
CA LEU A 312 -13.49 -13.47 -1.69
C LEU A 312 -15.00 -13.22 -1.67
N ASP A 313 -15.56 -12.69 -2.75
CA ASP A 313 -16.94 -12.21 -2.83
C ASP A 313 -17.94 -13.35 -3.06
N THR A 314 -17.83 -14.04 -4.20
CA THR A 314 -18.82 -15.03 -4.66
C THR A 314 -18.48 -16.47 -4.31
N THR A 315 -17.20 -16.79 -4.07
CA THR A 315 -16.70 -18.17 -3.87
C THR A 315 -16.76 -18.61 -2.39
N SER A 316 -16.92 -17.68 -1.48
CA SER A 316 -16.85 -17.92 -0.03
C SER A 316 -18.14 -17.56 0.70
N ILE A 317 -18.57 -18.43 1.62
CA ILE A 317 -19.65 -18.11 2.57
C ILE A 317 -19.26 -16.94 3.48
N GLY A 318 -17.97 -16.69 3.69
CA GLY A 318 -17.44 -15.58 4.47
C GLY A 318 -17.82 -14.20 3.92
N GLY A 319 -18.16 -14.07 2.63
CA GLY A 319 -18.71 -12.84 2.04
C GLY A 319 -20.12 -12.51 2.52
N GLY A 320 -20.81 -13.48 3.14
CA GLY A 320 -22.13 -13.31 3.72
C GLY A 320 -23.22 -13.03 2.70
N ILE A 321 -24.29 -12.38 3.17
CA ILE A 321 -25.49 -12.07 2.38
C ILE A 321 -25.19 -11.14 1.20
N TYR A 322 -24.28 -10.19 1.41
CA TYR A 322 -24.02 -9.10 0.48
C TYR A 322 -22.63 -9.19 -0.17
N GLU A 323 -22.06 -10.41 -0.24
CA GLU A 323 -20.85 -10.71 -1.03
C GLU A 323 -19.69 -9.77 -0.71
N MET A 324 -19.45 -9.51 0.59
CA MET A 324 -18.41 -8.61 1.06
C MET A 324 -17.02 -9.23 0.80
N PRO A 325 -16.10 -8.56 0.07
CA PRO A 325 -14.79 -9.11 -0.27
C PRO A 325 -13.74 -8.94 0.83
N TYR A 326 -14.14 -8.62 2.04
CA TYR A 326 -13.28 -8.42 3.19
C TYR A 326 -13.47 -9.53 4.23
N ARG A 327 -12.44 -9.78 5.02
CA ARG A 327 -12.47 -10.79 6.09
C ARG A 327 -12.08 -10.16 7.42
N PRO A 328 -12.68 -10.63 8.54
CA PRO A 328 -12.27 -10.19 9.87
C PRO A 328 -10.86 -10.69 10.19
N THR A 329 -10.14 -9.94 11.03
CA THR A 329 -8.87 -10.37 11.63
C THR A 329 -9.11 -10.95 13.03
N PRO A 330 -8.25 -11.89 13.45
CA PRO A 330 -7.08 -12.41 12.72
C PRO A 330 -7.50 -13.28 11.52
N LEU A 331 -6.66 -13.27 10.48
CA LEU A 331 -6.94 -14.04 9.25
C LEU A 331 -6.88 -15.56 9.50
N THR A 332 -6.21 -16.00 10.55
CA THR A 332 -6.15 -17.40 10.96
C THR A 332 -7.09 -17.68 12.11
N PHE A 333 -7.73 -18.84 12.11
CA PHE A 333 -8.65 -19.28 13.15
C PHE A 333 -8.58 -20.80 13.33
N THR A 334 -9.04 -21.30 14.49
CA THR A 334 -8.98 -22.73 14.82
C THR A 334 -10.37 -23.29 15.00
N VAL A 335 -10.65 -24.43 14.36
CA VAL A 335 -11.87 -25.22 14.54
C VAL A 335 -11.46 -26.66 14.83
N ASP A 336 -11.95 -27.25 15.92
CA ASP A 336 -11.68 -28.63 16.34
C ASP A 336 -10.19 -28.98 16.35
N GLY A 337 -9.34 -28.05 16.83
CA GLY A 337 -7.90 -28.20 16.93
C GLY A 337 -7.13 -28.08 15.62
N LYS A 338 -7.79 -27.79 14.50
CA LYS A 338 -7.18 -27.58 13.19
C LYS A 338 -7.20 -26.12 12.82
N GLN A 339 -6.06 -25.59 12.36
CA GLN A 339 -5.95 -24.21 11.86
C GLN A 339 -6.49 -24.06 10.46
N TYR A 340 -7.18 -22.94 10.24
CA TYR A 340 -7.72 -22.46 8.97
C TYR A 340 -7.33 -21.00 8.78
N PHE A 341 -7.55 -20.47 7.58
CA PHE A 341 -7.23 -19.08 7.25
C PHE A 341 -8.25 -18.48 6.26
N ASN A 342 -8.28 -17.17 6.22
CA ASN A 342 -8.96 -16.37 5.21
C ASN A 342 -7.95 -15.73 4.26
N GLU A 343 -8.40 -15.35 3.07
CA GLU A 343 -7.61 -14.59 2.11
C GLU A 343 -7.33 -13.16 2.59
N ARG A 344 -6.20 -12.62 2.13
CA ARG A 344 -5.83 -11.22 2.33
C ARG A 344 -5.59 -10.55 0.97
N PRO A 345 -6.50 -9.67 0.50
CA PRO A 345 -6.37 -8.98 -0.77
C PRO A 345 -5.43 -7.77 -0.69
N ILE A 346 -5.20 -7.10 -1.83
CA ILE A 346 -4.46 -5.84 -1.91
C ILE A 346 -5.25 -4.71 -1.21
N SER A 347 -6.53 -4.55 -1.56
CA SER A 347 -7.41 -3.59 -0.89
C SER A 347 -7.97 -4.20 0.39
N THR A 348 -7.86 -3.51 1.49
CA THR A 348 -8.26 -4.02 2.81
C THR A 348 -8.76 -2.89 3.72
N GLN A 349 -9.65 -3.24 4.65
CA GLN A 349 -10.25 -2.30 5.60
C GLN A 349 -9.27 -1.71 6.63
N GLN A 350 -8.04 -2.20 6.68
CA GLN A 350 -7.00 -1.71 7.58
C GLN A 350 -6.09 -0.66 6.95
N THR A 351 -6.34 -0.28 5.70
CA THR A 351 -5.55 0.75 5.02
C THR A 351 -5.77 2.11 5.69
N ALA A 352 -4.71 2.76 6.14
CA ALA A 352 -4.78 4.10 6.71
C ALA A 352 -4.75 5.17 5.62
N PHE A 353 -3.85 4.99 4.65
CA PHE A 353 -3.78 5.83 3.45
C PHE A 353 -3.25 5.05 2.26
N THR A 354 -3.57 5.54 1.08
CA THR A 354 -3.16 4.95 -0.19
C THR A 354 -2.70 6.04 -1.15
N PHE A 355 -1.73 5.72 -2.01
CA PHE A 355 -1.36 6.64 -3.07
C PHE A 355 -0.85 5.95 -4.33
N VAL A 356 -0.87 6.71 -5.44
CA VAL A 356 -0.11 6.44 -6.66
C VAL A 356 0.70 7.69 -6.99
N SER A 357 2.03 7.58 -7.02
CA SER A 357 2.90 8.65 -7.52
C SER A 357 3.10 8.51 -9.02
N GLN A 358 2.84 9.58 -9.77
CA GLN A 358 3.13 9.72 -11.20
C GLN A 358 4.28 10.70 -11.38
N LEU A 359 5.42 10.22 -11.92
CA LEU A 359 6.70 10.94 -11.96
C LEU A 359 7.10 11.18 -13.43
N ARG A 360 7.19 12.45 -13.85
CA ARG A 360 7.29 12.85 -15.25
C ARG A 360 8.46 13.80 -15.51
N SER A 361 9.47 13.33 -16.23
CA SER A 361 10.72 14.07 -16.50
C SER A 361 10.58 15.23 -17.49
N TRP A 362 9.50 15.30 -18.27
CA TRP A 362 9.28 16.33 -19.30
C TRP A 362 8.56 17.58 -18.79
N LEU A 363 8.17 17.62 -17.55
CA LEU A 363 7.57 18.79 -16.90
C LEU A 363 8.58 19.42 -15.92
N PRO A 364 8.42 20.71 -15.56
CA PRO A 364 9.17 21.30 -14.46
C PRO A 364 9.06 20.43 -13.19
N ARG A 365 10.15 20.33 -12.45
CA ARG A 365 10.28 19.33 -11.37
C ARG A 365 9.15 19.39 -10.33
N GLU A 366 8.72 20.59 -9.96
CA GLU A 366 7.67 20.78 -8.95
C GLU A 366 6.24 20.57 -9.50
N ILE A 367 6.10 20.44 -10.83
CA ILE A 367 4.83 20.21 -11.53
C ILE A 367 4.72 18.74 -11.98
N GLY A 368 5.86 18.14 -12.38
CA GLY A 368 5.90 16.82 -13.00
C GLY A 368 5.49 15.66 -12.09
N GLY A 369 5.66 15.81 -10.77
CA GLY A 369 5.27 14.81 -9.79
C GLY A 369 3.87 15.04 -9.24
N VAL A 370 3.01 14.03 -9.32
CA VAL A 370 1.68 14.02 -8.70
C VAL A 370 1.57 12.82 -7.79
N LEU A 371 1.19 13.07 -6.55
CA LEU A 371 0.75 12.07 -5.60
C LEU A 371 -0.79 12.02 -5.68
N TRP A 372 -1.34 11.01 -6.31
CA TRP A 372 -2.75 10.67 -6.26
C TRP A 372 -3.00 10.02 -4.91
N PHE A 373 -3.68 10.74 -4.01
CA PHE A 373 -3.74 10.40 -2.59
C PHE A 373 -5.16 10.17 -2.09
N GLY A 374 -5.35 9.15 -1.24
CA GLY A 374 -6.59 8.86 -0.53
C GLY A 374 -6.32 8.39 0.90
N ASN A 375 -7.25 8.65 1.80
CA ASN A 375 -7.26 8.12 3.16
C ASN A 375 -8.29 6.99 3.28
N ASP A 376 -7.95 5.92 4.00
CA ASP A 376 -8.76 4.73 4.18
C ASP A 376 -8.60 3.70 3.03
N ASP A 377 -9.37 2.65 3.01
CA ASP A 377 -9.39 1.55 2.05
C ASP A 377 -9.40 2.04 0.59
N ALA A 378 -8.41 1.64 -0.20
CA ALA A 378 -8.21 2.08 -1.58
C ALA A 378 -9.46 1.90 -2.47
N ASN A 379 -10.28 0.85 -2.22
CA ASN A 379 -11.51 0.62 -2.97
C ASN A 379 -12.65 1.57 -2.54
N MET A 380 -12.57 2.13 -1.35
CA MET A 380 -13.63 2.96 -0.74
C MET A 380 -13.36 4.46 -0.87
N VAL A 381 -12.26 4.89 -1.47
CA VAL A 381 -11.87 6.31 -1.57
C VAL A 381 -11.62 6.73 -3.00
N ALA A 382 -11.74 8.04 -3.26
CA ALA A 382 -11.28 8.66 -4.49
C ALA A 382 -9.87 9.20 -4.28
N TYR A 383 -8.97 8.92 -5.21
CA TYR A 383 -7.63 9.50 -5.25
C TYR A 383 -7.69 10.96 -5.70
N THR A 384 -7.16 11.87 -4.90
CA THR A 384 -7.10 13.30 -5.22
C THR A 384 -5.69 13.71 -5.62
N PRO A 385 -5.51 14.63 -6.60
CA PRO A 385 -4.18 15.03 -7.07
C PRO A 385 -3.51 16.01 -6.10
N VAL A 386 -2.35 15.63 -5.57
CA VAL A 386 -1.48 16.47 -4.76
C VAL A 386 -0.13 16.61 -5.49
N TYR A 387 0.24 17.82 -5.89
CA TYR A 387 1.48 18.04 -6.63
C TYR A 387 2.69 18.06 -5.70
N CYS A 388 3.81 17.51 -6.13
CA CYS A 388 5.04 17.42 -5.34
C CYS A 388 5.63 18.80 -4.96
N GLY A 389 5.28 19.84 -5.72
CA GLY A 389 5.64 21.23 -5.42
C GLY A 389 4.68 21.93 -4.45
N ASN A 390 3.65 21.26 -3.95
CA ASN A 390 2.74 21.84 -2.97
C ASN A 390 3.50 22.18 -1.66
N THR A 391 3.28 23.39 -1.18
CA THR A 391 3.87 23.90 0.07
C THR A 391 2.88 23.93 1.23
N VAL A 392 1.64 23.53 0.97
CA VAL A 392 0.56 23.39 1.94
C VAL A 392 -0.23 22.14 1.61
N GLN A 393 -0.44 21.28 2.59
CA GLN A 393 -1.30 20.12 2.45
C GLN A 393 -2.79 20.52 2.50
N PRO A 394 -3.69 19.82 1.77
CA PRO A 394 -5.13 20.02 1.92
C PRO A 394 -5.58 19.83 3.37
N ALA A 395 -6.44 20.74 3.84
CA ALA A 395 -6.83 20.80 5.24
C ALA A 395 -7.49 19.52 5.75
N CYS A 396 -8.25 18.82 4.91
CA CYS A 396 -8.91 17.57 5.29
C CYS A 396 -7.95 16.38 5.47
N TYR A 397 -6.72 16.49 4.98
CA TYR A 397 -5.69 15.44 5.10
C TYR A 397 -4.70 15.66 6.24
N ASN A 398 -4.84 16.74 7.01
CA ASN A 398 -3.96 17.00 8.14
C ASN A 398 -4.49 16.36 9.45
N THR A 399 -3.71 16.52 10.52
CA THR A 399 -4.04 15.98 11.86
C THR A 399 -4.78 16.96 12.75
N LYS A 400 -5.18 18.15 12.25
CA LYS A 400 -5.80 19.18 13.07
C LYS A 400 -7.22 18.78 13.49
N GLY A 401 -7.40 18.56 14.80
CA GLY A 401 -8.70 18.22 15.38
C GLY A 401 -9.15 16.77 15.17
N ALA A 402 -8.25 15.91 14.69
CA ALA A 402 -8.48 14.47 14.54
C ALA A 402 -7.18 13.68 14.77
N ASP A 403 -7.30 12.52 15.35
CA ASP A 403 -6.24 11.53 15.53
C ASP A 403 -6.84 10.12 15.56
N ALA A 404 -6.04 9.11 15.90
CA ALA A 404 -6.48 7.70 15.91
C ALA A 404 -7.67 7.41 16.83
N VAL A 405 -7.99 8.28 17.79
CA VAL A 405 -9.06 8.12 18.79
C VAL A 405 -10.04 9.30 18.84
N THR A 406 -9.81 10.32 18.01
CA THR A 406 -10.65 11.54 17.95
C THR A 406 -11.27 11.70 16.58
N PHE A 407 -12.58 11.46 16.48
CA PHE A 407 -13.36 11.58 15.24
C PHE A 407 -13.59 13.04 14.82
N SER A 408 -13.46 13.32 13.52
CA SER A 408 -13.92 14.56 12.92
C SER A 408 -14.48 14.30 11.52
N SER A 409 -15.69 14.78 11.23
CA SER A 409 -16.26 14.72 9.87
C SER A 409 -15.61 15.69 8.87
N ASP A 410 -14.73 16.58 9.33
CA ASP A 410 -13.94 17.47 8.49
C ASP A 410 -12.55 16.90 8.17
N ASN A 411 -12.23 15.73 8.73
CA ASN A 411 -11.03 14.96 8.43
C ASN A 411 -11.37 13.84 7.43
N ALA A 412 -10.56 13.71 6.38
CA ALA A 412 -10.82 12.76 5.30
C ALA A 412 -10.71 11.29 5.76
N PHE A 413 -9.74 10.95 6.63
CA PHE A 413 -9.61 9.58 7.14
C PHE A 413 -10.91 9.12 7.83
N TRP A 414 -11.38 9.89 8.81
CA TRP A 414 -12.57 9.51 9.57
C TRP A 414 -13.86 9.53 8.75
N LEU A 415 -13.99 10.48 7.84
CA LEU A 415 -15.17 10.53 6.97
C LEU A 415 -15.19 9.37 5.98
N CYS A 416 -14.06 9.05 5.34
CA CYS A 416 -13.95 7.91 4.44
C CYS A 416 -14.19 6.60 5.19
N ASN A 417 -13.54 6.40 6.34
CA ASN A 417 -13.70 5.22 7.18
C ASN A 417 -15.15 5.04 7.65
N MET A 418 -15.84 6.12 8.03
CA MET A 418 -17.26 6.07 8.37
C MET A 418 -18.10 5.57 7.18
N VAL A 419 -17.88 6.09 5.97
CA VAL A 419 -18.61 5.66 4.77
C VAL A 419 -18.30 4.21 4.43
N SER A 420 -17.04 3.80 4.49
CA SER A 420 -16.60 2.42 4.27
C SER A 420 -17.30 1.45 5.21
N ASN A 421 -17.36 1.77 6.50
CA ASN A 421 -18.05 0.97 7.51
C ASN A 421 -19.58 0.94 7.33
N MET A 422 -20.19 1.94 6.68
CA MET A 422 -21.60 1.89 6.25
C MET A 422 -21.77 0.93 5.06
N VAL A 423 -20.79 0.87 4.15
CA VAL A 423 -20.87 0.07 2.91
C VAL A 423 -20.58 -1.41 3.16
N TYR A 424 -19.59 -1.76 3.98
CA TYR A 424 -19.17 -3.15 4.20
C TYR A 424 -20.32 -4.11 4.54
N PRO A 425 -21.24 -3.83 5.48
CA PRO A 425 -22.29 -4.77 5.85
C PRO A 425 -23.31 -5.07 4.74
N ARG A 426 -23.38 -4.21 3.72
CA ARG A 426 -24.30 -4.32 2.58
C ARG A 426 -23.58 -4.07 1.26
N TYR A 427 -22.38 -4.61 1.12
CA TYR A 427 -21.43 -4.30 0.08
C TYR A 427 -22.03 -4.33 -1.33
N SER A 428 -22.60 -5.43 -1.77
CA SER A 428 -23.17 -5.56 -3.13
C SER A 428 -24.32 -4.59 -3.42
N GLN A 429 -24.96 -4.02 -2.38
CA GLN A 429 -26.05 -3.02 -2.54
C GLN A 429 -25.54 -1.59 -2.50
N LEU A 430 -24.56 -1.28 -1.64
CA LEU A 430 -24.12 0.09 -1.36
C LEU A 430 -22.86 0.48 -2.11
N PHE A 431 -21.95 -0.45 -2.36
CA PHE A 431 -20.72 -0.18 -3.09
C PHE A 431 -20.95 0.44 -4.49
N PRO A 432 -21.96 0.04 -5.29
CA PRO A 432 -22.26 0.71 -6.56
C PRO A 432 -22.54 2.22 -6.43
N GLU A 433 -23.17 2.67 -5.33
CA GLU A 433 -23.40 4.11 -5.06
C GLU A 433 -22.09 4.84 -4.79
N LEU A 434 -21.24 4.27 -3.92
CA LEU A 434 -19.91 4.80 -3.62
C LEU A 434 -19.05 4.84 -4.89
N LYS A 435 -19.00 3.72 -5.63
CA LYS A 435 -18.21 3.60 -6.87
C LYS A 435 -18.59 4.66 -7.90
N ALA A 436 -19.89 4.93 -8.06
CA ALA A 436 -20.35 5.94 -9.02
C ALA A 436 -19.84 7.35 -8.65
N VAL A 437 -19.84 7.71 -7.37
CA VAL A 437 -19.32 9.01 -6.89
C VAL A 437 -17.80 9.07 -7.07
N ARG A 438 -17.09 8.03 -6.64
CA ARG A 438 -15.64 7.88 -6.76
C ARG A 438 -15.18 8.03 -8.20
N ASP A 439 -15.72 7.20 -9.09
CA ASP A 439 -15.32 7.16 -10.50
C ASP A 439 -15.64 8.46 -11.23
N SER A 440 -16.72 9.16 -10.86
CA SER A 440 -17.07 10.49 -11.40
C SER A 440 -16.03 11.54 -11.02
N LEU A 441 -15.59 11.56 -9.77
CA LEU A 441 -14.56 12.50 -9.28
C LEU A 441 -13.23 12.25 -9.99
N GLU A 442 -12.74 11.01 -9.98
CA GLU A 442 -11.46 10.66 -10.61
C GLU A 442 -11.46 10.92 -12.12
N THR A 443 -12.54 10.58 -12.82
CA THR A 443 -12.70 10.95 -14.25
C THR A 443 -12.57 12.45 -14.46
N SER A 444 -13.19 13.27 -13.61
CA SER A 444 -13.05 14.74 -13.66
C SER A 444 -11.62 15.19 -13.39
N TYR A 445 -10.94 14.57 -12.42
CA TYR A 445 -9.56 14.95 -12.09
C TYR A 445 -8.59 14.64 -13.23
N PHE A 446 -8.68 13.45 -13.84
CA PHE A 446 -7.88 13.09 -15.02
C PHE A 446 -8.17 14.00 -16.22
N ALA A 447 -9.44 14.32 -16.48
CA ALA A 447 -9.82 15.19 -17.59
C ALA A 447 -9.25 16.62 -17.45
N ASN A 448 -9.09 17.12 -16.22
CA ASN A 448 -8.57 18.45 -15.96
C ASN A 448 -7.05 18.51 -15.83
N GLN A 449 -6.35 17.37 -15.63
CA GLN A 449 -4.92 17.31 -15.33
C GLN A 449 -4.08 18.06 -16.37
N THR A 450 -4.21 17.75 -17.64
CA THR A 450 -3.41 18.36 -18.72
C THR A 450 -3.61 19.88 -18.79
N SER A 451 -4.85 20.37 -18.57
CA SER A 451 -5.15 21.81 -18.62
C SER A 451 -4.50 22.58 -17.48
N ILE A 452 -4.63 22.09 -16.24
CA ILE A 452 -4.07 22.77 -15.06
C ILE A 452 -2.53 22.74 -15.09
N GLU A 453 -1.93 21.64 -15.53
CA GLU A 453 -0.49 21.49 -15.64
C GLU A 453 0.11 22.39 -16.72
N LYS A 454 -0.59 22.54 -17.86
CA LYS A 454 -0.18 23.50 -18.89
C LYS A 454 -0.19 24.92 -18.35
N GLN A 455 -1.27 25.35 -17.67
CA GLN A 455 -1.36 26.68 -17.05
C GLN A 455 -0.23 26.88 -16.02
N ALA A 456 0.04 25.88 -15.17
CA ALA A 456 1.12 25.94 -14.20
C ALA A 456 2.50 26.02 -14.87
N ALA A 457 2.74 25.24 -15.94
CA ALA A 457 4.00 25.25 -16.68
C ALA A 457 4.24 26.57 -17.43
N ASP A 458 3.20 27.16 -18.01
CA ASP A 458 3.26 28.48 -18.64
C ASP A 458 3.61 29.58 -17.60
N LEU A 459 2.94 29.57 -16.45
CA LEU A 459 3.25 30.49 -15.35
C LEU A 459 4.65 30.27 -14.77
N TYR A 460 5.11 29.04 -14.68
CA TYR A 460 6.42 28.69 -14.10
C TYR A 460 7.59 29.37 -14.79
N GLN A 461 7.45 29.69 -16.09
CA GLN A 461 8.50 30.37 -16.87
C GLN A 461 8.72 31.82 -16.45
N THR A 462 7.70 32.48 -15.88
CA THR A 462 7.72 33.91 -15.55
C THR A 462 7.55 34.17 -14.05
N ASP A 463 6.74 33.37 -13.37
CA ASP A 463 6.45 33.46 -11.94
C ASP A 463 6.23 32.08 -11.34
N LYS A 464 7.34 31.49 -10.87
CA LYS A 464 7.33 30.19 -10.21
C LYS A 464 6.39 30.17 -8.98
N ALA A 465 6.34 31.26 -8.21
CA ALA A 465 5.52 31.32 -7.00
C ALA A 465 4.03 31.28 -7.35
N ALA A 466 3.61 32.00 -8.40
CA ALA A 466 2.25 31.96 -8.91
C ALA A 466 1.87 30.55 -9.44
N ALA A 467 2.79 29.88 -10.13
CA ALA A 467 2.57 28.50 -10.60
C ALA A 467 2.33 27.52 -9.44
N LEU A 468 3.17 27.55 -8.41
CA LEU A 468 3.02 26.70 -7.22
C LEU A 468 1.74 27.04 -6.45
N LYS A 469 1.39 28.31 -6.33
CA LYS A 469 0.12 28.73 -5.72
C LYS A 469 -1.09 28.21 -6.49
N LEU A 470 -1.04 28.20 -7.83
CA LEU A 470 -2.10 27.63 -8.66
C LEU A 470 -2.30 26.14 -8.35
N LEU A 471 -1.21 25.36 -8.28
CA LEU A 471 -1.27 23.93 -7.98
C LEU A 471 -1.70 23.64 -6.53
N ASN A 472 -1.23 24.42 -5.56
CA ASN A 472 -1.71 24.34 -4.18
C ASN A 472 -3.24 24.53 -4.11
N ASN A 473 -3.75 25.59 -4.75
CA ASN A 473 -5.18 25.87 -4.76
C ASN A 473 -5.97 24.75 -5.46
N TYR A 474 -5.45 24.23 -6.57
CA TYR A 474 -6.09 23.12 -7.29
C TYR A 474 -6.18 21.87 -6.42
N SER A 475 -5.07 21.43 -5.80
CA SER A 475 -5.06 20.26 -4.92
C SER A 475 -6.03 20.42 -3.75
N ASN A 476 -6.03 21.59 -3.10
CA ASN A 476 -6.96 21.88 -2.00
C ASN A 476 -8.42 21.82 -2.46
N THR A 477 -8.74 22.45 -3.61
CA THR A 477 -10.10 22.42 -4.17
C THR A 477 -10.55 21.00 -4.47
N LYS A 478 -9.68 20.13 -5.03
CA LYS A 478 -10.05 18.75 -5.35
C LYS A 478 -10.24 17.89 -4.10
N ALA A 479 -9.45 18.11 -3.07
CA ALA A 479 -9.63 17.46 -1.77
C ALA A 479 -10.95 17.91 -1.09
N ASP A 480 -11.28 19.20 -1.16
CA ASP A 480 -12.53 19.73 -0.62
C ASP A 480 -13.76 19.23 -1.39
N GLU A 481 -13.68 19.10 -2.72
CA GLU A 481 -14.72 18.49 -3.56
C GLU A 481 -14.96 17.02 -3.17
N MET A 482 -13.89 16.26 -2.94
CA MET A 482 -13.97 14.87 -2.47
C MET A 482 -14.65 14.81 -1.11
N LEU A 483 -14.18 15.60 -0.13
CA LEU A 483 -14.74 15.62 1.22
C LEU A 483 -16.25 15.96 1.22
N ALA A 484 -16.66 17.00 0.44
CA ALA A 484 -18.06 17.39 0.29
C ALA A 484 -18.90 16.26 -0.33
N SER A 485 -18.35 15.57 -1.34
CA SER A 485 -19.02 14.44 -2.00
C SER A 485 -19.21 13.26 -1.03
N TRP A 486 -18.22 12.96 -0.18
CA TRP A 486 -18.33 11.91 0.84
C TRP A 486 -19.34 12.27 1.93
N LYS A 487 -19.41 13.51 2.38
CA LYS A 487 -20.46 13.99 3.31
C LYS A 487 -21.86 13.80 2.72
N HIS A 488 -22.02 14.16 1.44
CA HIS A 488 -23.28 13.93 0.74
C HIS A 488 -23.61 12.44 0.60
N LEU A 489 -22.62 11.63 0.21
CA LEU A 489 -22.77 10.18 0.07
C LEU A 489 -23.16 9.52 1.40
N ALA A 490 -22.53 9.87 2.51
CA ALA A 490 -22.88 9.37 3.84
C ALA A 490 -24.36 9.66 4.18
N THR A 491 -24.79 10.89 3.98
CA THR A 491 -26.18 11.30 4.20
C THR A 491 -27.15 10.53 3.29
N ARG A 492 -26.80 10.40 2.02
CA ARG A 492 -27.61 9.66 1.03
C ARG A 492 -27.76 8.17 1.40
N ILE A 493 -26.66 7.52 1.79
CA ILE A 493 -26.66 6.11 2.21
C ILE A 493 -27.60 5.91 3.40
N ILE A 494 -27.49 6.73 4.45
CA ILE A 494 -28.36 6.65 5.63
C ILE A 494 -29.84 6.77 5.23
N VAL A 495 -30.18 7.76 4.38
CA VAL A 495 -31.57 8.00 4.00
C VAL A 495 -32.09 6.92 3.06
N LYS A 496 -31.32 6.52 2.04
CA LYS A 496 -31.78 5.58 0.99
C LYS A 496 -31.93 4.14 1.50
N TYR A 497 -31.04 3.73 2.41
CA TYR A 497 -30.86 2.34 2.80
C TYR A 497 -31.21 2.04 4.27
N ASN A 498 -31.95 2.91 4.95
CA ASN A 498 -32.36 2.67 6.34
C ASN A 498 -33.27 1.43 6.48
N ASP A 499 -33.20 0.80 7.65
CA ASP A 499 -34.09 -0.32 8.07
C ASP A 499 -34.10 -1.52 7.11
N MET A 500 -32.97 -1.82 6.45
CA MET A 500 -32.80 -2.90 5.45
C MET A 500 -33.71 -2.77 4.22
N ALA A 501 -34.44 -1.67 4.08
CA ALA A 501 -35.21 -1.31 2.90
C ALA A 501 -34.40 -0.42 1.95
N VAL A 502 -34.89 -0.22 0.73
CA VAL A 502 -34.29 0.67 -0.24
C VAL A 502 -35.35 1.65 -0.75
N LYS A 503 -35.16 2.95 -0.49
CA LYS A 503 -36.05 3.98 -1.03
C LYS A 503 -35.99 4.00 -2.56
N LYS A 504 -37.15 4.09 -3.18
CA LYS A 504 -37.25 4.28 -4.63
C LYS A 504 -36.72 5.66 -5.00
N GLU A 505 -36.28 5.79 -6.24
CA GLU A 505 -35.76 7.05 -6.78
C GLU A 505 -36.42 7.37 -8.11
N LYS A 506 -36.73 8.64 -8.32
CA LYS A 506 -37.21 9.17 -9.59
C LYS A 506 -36.58 10.56 -9.85
N ASP A 507 -36.03 10.72 -11.02
CA ASP A 507 -35.37 11.97 -11.47
C ASP A 507 -34.35 12.50 -10.44
N GLY A 508 -33.51 11.62 -9.87
CA GLY A 508 -32.47 11.94 -8.88
C GLY A 508 -33.00 12.22 -7.46
N LYS A 509 -34.33 12.12 -7.23
CA LYS A 509 -34.94 12.37 -5.92
C LYS A 509 -35.41 11.08 -5.27
N LEU A 510 -35.04 10.89 -3.98
CA LEU A 510 -35.54 9.79 -3.18
C LEU A 510 -37.03 9.98 -2.87
N LEU A 511 -37.78 8.88 -2.99
CA LEU A 511 -39.20 8.83 -2.68
C LEU A 511 -39.41 8.18 -1.32
N GLN A 512 -40.53 8.48 -0.67
CA GLN A 512 -40.92 7.84 0.58
C GLN A 512 -41.21 6.33 0.39
N SER A 513 -41.60 5.91 -0.81
CA SER A 513 -41.89 4.49 -1.12
C SER A 513 -40.57 3.67 -1.16
N VAL A 514 -40.68 2.43 -0.67
CA VAL A 514 -39.53 1.52 -0.51
C VAL A 514 -39.71 0.23 -1.29
N THR A 515 -38.57 -0.41 -1.60
CA THR A 515 -38.47 -1.83 -1.92
C THR A 515 -37.86 -2.58 -0.74
N ARG A 516 -38.15 -3.88 -0.62
CA ARG A 516 -37.61 -4.77 0.39
C ARG A 516 -36.94 -5.93 -0.35
N PRO A 517 -35.62 -5.84 -0.65
CA PRO A 517 -34.96 -6.81 -1.53
C PRO A 517 -34.88 -8.23 -0.94
N GLY A 518 -34.91 -8.36 0.39
CA GLY A 518 -34.73 -9.66 1.04
C GLY A 518 -33.34 -10.24 0.83
N TYR A 519 -33.23 -11.55 0.90
CA TYR A 519 -32.01 -12.29 0.62
C TYR A 519 -31.78 -12.45 -0.90
N PRO A 520 -30.54 -12.30 -1.39
CA PRO A 520 -30.18 -12.81 -2.71
C PRO A 520 -30.45 -14.32 -2.81
N ALA A 521 -30.88 -14.79 -3.99
CA ALA A 521 -31.22 -16.21 -4.18
C ALA A 521 -30.04 -17.16 -3.89
N SER A 522 -28.81 -16.71 -4.12
CA SER A 522 -27.57 -17.44 -3.77
C SER A 522 -27.46 -17.69 -2.28
N PHE A 523 -27.75 -16.68 -1.45
CA PHE A 523 -27.73 -16.82 0.00
C PHE A 523 -28.91 -17.65 0.51
N GLY A 524 -30.12 -17.48 -0.05
CA GLY A 524 -31.27 -18.31 0.28
C GLY A 524 -30.99 -19.81 0.13
N ARG A 525 -30.32 -20.22 -0.96
CA ARG A 525 -29.90 -21.62 -1.13
C ARG A 525 -28.91 -22.10 -0.07
N LYS A 526 -27.96 -21.26 0.35
CA LYS A 526 -27.01 -21.59 1.43
C LYS A 526 -27.74 -21.76 2.77
N LEU A 527 -28.67 -20.85 3.08
CA LEU A 527 -29.48 -20.89 4.29
C LEU A 527 -30.31 -22.19 4.38
N VAL A 528 -30.99 -22.56 3.29
CA VAL A 528 -31.77 -23.81 3.25
C VAL A 528 -30.87 -25.04 3.35
N LYS A 529 -29.68 -25.02 2.75
CA LYS A 529 -28.71 -26.11 2.88
C LYS A 529 -28.25 -26.31 4.33
N GLU A 530 -28.12 -25.23 5.10
CA GLU A 530 -27.69 -25.27 6.51
C GLU A 530 -28.83 -25.65 7.46
N THR A 531 -30.03 -25.14 7.23
CA THR A 531 -31.16 -25.24 8.16
C THR A 531 -32.24 -26.27 7.75
N GLY A 532 -32.12 -26.88 6.58
CA GLY A 532 -33.13 -27.77 6.02
C GLY A 532 -34.49 -27.05 5.87
N ASP A 533 -35.54 -27.72 6.19
CA ASP A 533 -36.91 -27.20 6.07
C ASP A 533 -37.37 -26.33 7.27
N TRP A 534 -36.42 -25.90 8.15
CA TRP A 534 -36.80 -25.11 9.34
C TRP A 534 -37.59 -23.85 8.99
N TYR A 535 -37.24 -23.20 7.88
CA TYR A 535 -37.91 -22.00 7.39
C TYR A 535 -38.89 -22.26 6.23
N ALA A 536 -39.22 -23.52 5.95
CA ALA A 536 -40.20 -23.83 4.90
C ALA A 536 -41.59 -23.32 5.29
N VAL A 537 -42.24 -22.62 4.36
CA VAL A 537 -43.65 -22.21 4.57
C VAL A 537 -44.53 -23.42 4.39
N PRO A 538 -45.45 -23.71 5.35
CA PRO A 538 -46.39 -24.81 5.20
C PRO A 538 -47.23 -24.66 3.92
N VAL A 539 -47.35 -25.75 3.16
CA VAL A 539 -48.24 -25.77 1.98
C VAL A 539 -49.68 -25.96 2.48
N GLU A 540 -50.47 -24.91 2.42
CA GLU A 540 -51.90 -25.03 2.66
C GLU A 540 -52.52 -25.94 1.57
N LYS A 541 -53.05 -27.10 1.99
CA LYS A 541 -53.88 -27.90 1.10
C LYS A 541 -55.13 -27.09 0.79
N LYS A 542 -55.28 -26.59 -0.42
CA LYS A 542 -56.53 -26.01 -0.94
C LYS A 542 -57.62 -27.06 -1.02
#